data_9026434057276eeba7af845e76ff78e7
#
_entry.id   9026434057276eeba7af845e76ff78e7
#
_cell.length_a   1.000
_cell.length_b   1.000
_cell.length_c   1.000
_cell.angle_alpha   90.00
_cell.angle_beta   90.00
_cell.angle_gamma   90.00
#
_symmetry.space_group_name_H-M   'P 1'
#
loop_
_entity.id
_entity.type
_entity.pdbx_description
1 polymer ?
#
loop_
_entity_poly.entity_id
_entity_poly.type
_entity_poly.pdbx_seq_one_letter_code
_entity_poly.pdbx_strand_id
1 'polypeptide(L)'
;MVTIAGSGMGGYNFNNINLDFSNYEMIFCDKNYESDLPNVIKGSFKVVKEEILKNLDKEILYIVSGSPTFFSGAILIISALKKQNIKYKVIDNTSSLNYMLANEGVSLVKTGIVTLHGKTNIDLENFLVKDYTFVICDENTPALIKEATKFLNDDDFSITLGEQFGYDDEKFSNPTLSEILQNPPQMPFCLLLKKNYKTLPNISSEDTIEHENGMITKTYKRHISLQNLDLQPNMLMWDVGAGSGSMSIDGFKRYKVKTIMFEKNIKRADMIKNSLRNHKIIITSLHVGEASELYKQEPSIPQRIFVGGGGDKVISELDYLYERLADDGLMVANFVTLQHLTTAINTLKNANIKFDVKSVSLTTYKMSLLMPEPERVMHQIIVRK
;
A
#
# COMPACT_ATOMS: atom_id res chain seq x y z
N MET A 1 36.65 7.33 -16.12
CA MET A 1 35.91 7.27 -14.84
C MET A 1 34.46 7.68 -15.07
N VAL A 2 33.49 7.14 -14.33
CA VAL A 2 32.06 7.51 -14.47
C VAL A 2 31.65 8.45 -13.35
N THR A 3 31.20 9.65 -13.69
CA THR A 3 30.61 10.62 -12.77
C THR A 3 29.09 10.64 -13.01
N ILE A 4 28.31 10.54 -11.94
CA ILE A 4 26.85 10.60 -11.98
C ILE A 4 26.44 11.84 -11.20
N ALA A 5 25.76 12.78 -11.86
CA ALA A 5 25.40 14.06 -11.27
C ALA A 5 23.91 14.32 -11.33
N GLY A 6 23.34 14.80 -10.21
CA GLY A 6 21.98 15.31 -10.15
C GLY A 6 21.89 16.72 -10.71
N SER A 7 20.90 17.00 -11.56
CA SER A 7 20.65 18.35 -12.08
C SER A 7 19.95 19.28 -11.06
N GLY A 8 19.39 18.73 -10.00
CA GLY A 8 18.54 19.50 -9.08
C GLY A 8 17.15 19.76 -9.68
N MET A 9 16.48 20.81 -9.18
CA MET A 9 15.17 21.26 -9.66
C MET A 9 15.34 22.38 -10.68
N GLY A 10 14.41 22.50 -11.62
CA GLY A 10 14.43 23.54 -12.66
C GLY A 10 15.37 23.20 -13.81
N GLY A 11 15.26 22.03 -14.39
CA GLY A 11 15.98 21.59 -15.58
C GLY A 11 17.49 21.40 -15.35
N TYR A 12 18.27 22.45 -15.28
CA TYR A 12 19.75 22.36 -15.30
C TYR A 12 20.40 23.25 -14.25
N ASN A 13 19.82 23.32 -13.09
CA ASN A 13 20.38 24.18 -12.05
C ASN A 13 21.60 23.55 -11.37
N PHE A 14 22.69 23.44 -12.15
CA PHE A 14 24.02 23.06 -11.63
C PHE A 14 24.70 24.17 -10.83
N ASN A 15 24.02 25.31 -10.59
CA ASN A 15 24.61 26.46 -9.89
C ASN A 15 25.10 26.15 -8.47
N ASN A 16 24.57 25.09 -7.87
CA ASN A 16 24.98 24.62 -6.54
C ASN A 16 26.06 23.54 -6.56
N ILE A 17 26.49 23.09 -7.73
CA ILE A 17 27.55 22.09 -7.88
C ILE A 17 28.61 22.59 -8.87
N ASN A 18 29.86 22.54 -8.43
CA ASN A 18 30.97 22.91 -9.31
C ASN A 18 31.25 21.74 -10.31
N LEU A 19 30.63 21.80 -11.47
CA LEU A 19 30.73 20.80 -12.52
C LEU A 19 31.30 21.43 -13.79
N ASP A 20 32.56 21.09 -14.11
CA ASP A 20 33.18 21.49 -15.36
C ASP A 20 32.95 20.42 -16.43
N PHE A 21 32.06 20.71 -17.37
CA PHE A 21 31.67 19.80 -18.44
C PHE A 21 32.83 19.49 -19.43
N SER A 22 33.83 20.34 -19.51
CA SER A 22 35.01 20.14 -20.40
C SER A 22 35.87 18.95 -19.96
N ASN A 23 35.74 18.48 -18.73
CA ASN A 23 36.45 17.32 -18.19
C ASN A 23 35.89 15.98 -18.65
N TYR A 24 34.79 15.95 -19.41
CA TYR A 24 34.12 14.72 -19.81
C TYR A 24 34.12 14.54 -21.32
N GLU A 25 34.54 13.37 -21.76
CA GLU A 25 34.55 12.98 -23.18
C GLU A 25 33.17 12.60 -23.69
N MET A 26 32.30 12.08 -22.78
CA MET A 26 30.95 11.70 -23.10
C MET A 26 29.98 12.17 -22.00
N ILE A 27 28.88 12.80 -22.42
CA ILE A 27 27.83 13.26 -21.52
C ILE A 27 26.53 12.57 -21.89
N PHE A 28 25.93 11.85 -20.94
CA PHE A 28 24.67 11.15 -21.11
C PHE A 28 23.57 11.77 -20.26
N CYS A 29 22.33 11.73 -20.74
CA CYS A 29 21.16 12.11 -19.96
C CYS A 29 19.91 11.32 -20.39
N ASP A 30 18.83 11.47 -19.65
CA ASP A 30 17.52 10.92 -20.01
C ASP A 30 17.00 11.55 -21.32
N LYS A 31 16.15 10.80 -22.05
CA LYS A 31 15.58 11.24 -23.33
C LYS A 31 14.76 12.54 -23.22
N ASN A 32 14.14 12.76 -22.07
CA ASN A 32 13.29 13.92 -21.78
C ASN A 32 14.08 15.13 -21.25
N TYR A 33 15.42 14.99 -21.18
CA TYR A 33 16.31 16.03 -20.69
C TYR A 33 16.48 17.11 -21.75
N GLU A 34 16.12 18.35 -21.45
CA GLU A 34 16.38 19.51 -22.29
C GLU A 34 17.72 20.16 -21.89
N SER A 35 18.62 20.39 -22.82
CA SER A 35 19.95 20.94 -22.55
C SER A 35 20.50 21.67 -23.76
N ASP A 36 21.10 22.81 -23.49
CA ASP A 36 21.96 23.55 -24.42
C ASP A 36 23.42 23.09 -24.40
N LEU A 37 23.75 22.07 -23.57
CA LEU A 37 25.08 21.51 -23.52
C LEU A 37 25.42 20.81 -24.83
N PRO A 38 26.58 21.09 -25.44
CA PRO A 38 27.04 20.44 -26.67
C PRO A 38 27.36 18.96 -26.42
N ASN A 39 27.11 18.12 -27.41
CA ASN A 39 27.49 16.69 -27.42
C ASN A 39 26.82 15.81 -26.35
N VAL A 40 25.65 16.19 -25.87
CA VAL A 40 24.88 15.36 -24.94
C VAL A 40 24.19 14.22 -25.69
N ILE A 41 24.42 13.00 -25.25
CA ILE A 41 23.79 11.78 -25.78
C ILE A 41 22.52 11.50 -24.98
N LYS A 42 21.36 11.69 -25.61
CA LYS A 42 20.05 11.46 -25.00
C LYS A 42 19.57 10.04 -25.29
N GLY A 43 19.01 9.37 -24.30
CA GLY A 43 18.46 8.04 -24.52
C GLY A 43 17.55 7.56 -23.39
N SER A 44 16.82 6.46 -23.63
CA SER A 44 16.16 5.76 -22.55
C SER A 44 17.21 5.20 -21.59
N PHE A 45 16.84 5.06 -20.33
CA PHE A 45 17.73 4.50 -19.29
C PHE A 45 18.47 3.23 -19.74
N LYS A 46 17.78 2.31 -20.45
CA LYS A 46 18.39 1.07 -20.93
C LYS A 46 19.52 1.33 -21.92
N VAL A 47 19.29 2.21 -22.89
CA VAL A 47 20.28 2.59 -23.90
C VAL A 47 21.46 3.30 -23.26
N VAL A 48 21.21 4.30 -22.41
CA VAL A 48 22.25 5.05 -21.70
C VAL A 48 23.13 4.12 -20.86
N LYS A 49 22.53 3.19 -20.13
CA LYS A 49 23.26 2.20 -19.34
C LYS A 49 24.18 1.33 -20.20
N GLU A 50 23.69 0.82 -21.33
CA GLU A 50 24.46 0.00 -22.25
C GLU A 50 25.65 0.76 -22.84
N GLU A 51 25.43 2.02 -23.23
CA GLU A 51 26.47 2.86 -23.79
C GLU A 51 27.53 3.26 -22.75
N ILE A 52 27.15 3.59 -21.53
CA ILE A 52 28.11 3.84 -20.44
C ILE A 52 28.98 2.60 -20.20
N LEU A 53 28.39 1.40 -20.15
CA LEU A 53 29.15 0.17 -19.90
C LEU A 53 30.06 -0.25 -21.04
N LYS A 54 29.83 0.21 -22.29
CA LYS A 54 30.72 0.00 -23.45
C LYS A 54 31.91 0.93 -23.48
N ASN A 55 31.87 2.09 -22.80
CA ASN A 55 32.84 3.16 -22.91
C ASN A 55 33.56 3.48 -21.59
N LEU A 56 33.76 2.45 -20.74
CA LEU A 56 34.34 2.63 -19.38
C LEU A 56 35.81 3.11 -19.36
N ASP A 57 36.49 3.13 -20.50
CA ASP A 57 37.81 3.67 -20.72
C ASP A 57 37.82 5.21 -20.78
N LYS A 58 36.66 5.84 -20.96
CA LYS A 58 36.50 7.30 -21.12
C LYS A 58 36.10 7.99 -19.81
N GLU A 59 36.28 9.31 -19.80
CA GLU A 59 35.70 10.19 -18.78
C GLU A 59 34.23 10.47 -19.12
N ILE A 60 33.31 9.91 -18.34
CA ILE A 60 31.87 9.92 -18.59
C ILE A 60 31.15 10.71 -17.53
N LEU A 61 30.23 11.58 -17.97
CA LEU A 61 29.21 12.20 -17.11
C LEU A 61 27.83 11.65 -17.44
N TYR A 62 27.12 11.18 -16.46
CA TYR A 62 25.70 10.84 -16.57
C TYR A 62 24.86 11.79 -15.71
N ILE A 63 24.00 12.57 -16.35
CA ILE A 63 23.15 13.56 -15.73
C ILE A 63 21.76 12.97 -15.52
N VAL A 64 21.24 13.07 -14.30
CA VAL A 64 19.87 12.68 -13.92
C VAL A 64 19.10 13.86 -13.36
N SER A 65 17.80 13.88 -13.55
CA SER A 65 16.91 14.88 -12.96
C SER A 65 16.90 14.77 -11.42
N GLY A 66 16.89 15.88 -10.74
CA GLY A 66 16.86 15.94 -9.28
C GLY A 66 18.11 15.38 -8.63
N SER A 67 17.94 14.41 -7.73
CA SER A 67 19.00 13.69 -7.02
C SER A 67 19.23 12.29 -7.60
N PRO A 68 20.50 11.85 -7.78
CA PRO A 68 20.83 10.50 -8.25
C PRO A 68 20.31 9.38 -7.34
N THR A 69 20.03 9.69 -6.07
CA THR A 69 19.62 8.70 -5.06
C THR A 69 18.12 8.67 -4.83
N PHE A 70 17.36 9.57 -5.47
CA PHE A 70 15.91 9.68 -5.23
C PHE A 70 15.10 9.28 -6.48
N PHE A 71 14.59 8.05 -6.49
CA PHE A 71 13.79 7.45 -7.59
C PHE A 71 14.41 7.63 -8.98
N SER A 72 15.74 7.58 -9.05
CA SER A 72 16.51 7.74 -10.28
C SER A 72 17.02 6.41 -10.82
N GLY A 73 17.08 6.29 -12.13
CA GLY A 73 17.74 5.18 -12.83
C GLY A 73 19.25 5.08 -12.52
N ALA A 74 19.86 6.13 -11.98
CA ALA A 74 21.26 6.16 -11.57
C ALA A 74 21.66 5.00 -10.64
N ILE A 75 20.78 4.61 -9.71
CA ILE A 75 21.02 3.50 -8.76
C ILE A 75 21.31 2.18 -9.48
N LEU A 76 20.65 1.93 -10.60
CA LEU A 76 20.87 0.71 -11.39
C LEU A 76 22.21 0.76 -12.15
N ILE A 77 22.64 1.94 -12.59
CA ILE A 77 23.97 2.14 -13.18
C ILE A 77 25.04 1.97 -12.11
N ILE A 78 24.91 2.63 -10.96
CA ILE A 78 25.80 2.47 -9.81
C ILE A 78 25.96 1.00 -9.42
N SER A 79 24.84 0.27 -9.34
CA SER A 79 24.85 -1.17 -9.04
C SER A 79 25.61 -1.98 -10.08
N ALA A 80 25.48 -1.65 -11.38
CA ALA A 80 26.23 -2.31 -12.45
C ALA A 80 27.73 -2.01 -12.39
N LEU A 81 28.11 -0.76 -12.14
CA LEU A 81 29.51 -0.35 -11.96
C LEU A 81 30.15 -1.06 -10.76
N LYS A 82 29.45 -1.12 -9.62
CA LYS A 82 29.90 -1.85 -8.42
C LYS A 82 30.15 -3.34 -8.70
N LYS A 83 29.27 -4.00 -9.43
CA LYS A 83 29.42 -5.43 -9.80
C LYS A 83 30.66 -5.70 -10.64
N GLN A 84 31.13 -4.70 -11.40
CA GLN A 84 32.33 -4.80 -12.25
C GLN A 84 33.58 -4.17 -11.60
N ASN A 85 33.51 -3.77 -10.33
CA ASN A 85 34.58 -3.07 -9.61
C ASN A 85 35.06 -1.78 -10.31
N ILE A 86 34.19 -1.09 -11.04
CA ILE A 86 34.51 0.16 -11.73
C ILE A 86 34.38 1.32 -10.74
N LYS A 87 35.40 2.19 -10.70
CA LYS A 87 35.37 3.42 -9.90
C LYS A 87 34.36 4.40 -10.49
N TYR A 88 33.59 5.02 -9.64
CA TYR A 88 32.62 6.05 -10.00
C TYR A 88 32.57 7.15 -8.93
N LYS A 89 32.04 8.30 -9.29
CA LYS A 89 31.78 9.44 -8.41
C LYS A 89 30.30 9.80 -8.50
N VAL A 90 29.68 10.12 -7.39
CA VAL A 90 28.31 10.66 -7.33
C VAL A 90 28.36 12.09 -6.83
N ILE A 91 27.70 12.99 -7.56
CA ILE A 91 27.49 14.38 -7.17
C ILE A 91 26.00 14.56 -6.97
N ASP A 92 25.61 14.68 -5.71
CA ASP A 92 24.19 14.80 -5.35
C ASP A 92 23.66 16.22 -5.53
N ASN A 93 22.34 16.36 -5.63
CA ASN A 93 21.64 17.63 -5.72
C ASN A 93 20.25 17.51 -5.11
N THR A 94 19.50 18.61 -5.07
CA THR A 94 18.16 18.65 -4.47
C THR A 94 17.18 17.75 -5.22
N SER A 95 16.51 16.86 -4.48
CA SER A 95 15.40 16.07 -5.00
C SER A 95 14.06 16.82 -4.89
N SER A 96 13.06 16.41 -5.66
CA SER A 96 11.70 16.95 -5.54
C SER A 96 11.11 16.78 -4.12
N LEU A 97 11.47 15.71 -3.42
CA LEU A 97 11.13 15.51 -2.02
C LEU A 97 11.70 16.63 -1.14
N ASN A 98 13.03 16.82 -1.17
CA ASN A 98 13.69 17.82 -0.33
C ASN A 98 13.21 19.23 -0.67
N TYR A 99 12.98 19.51 -1.94
CA TYR A 99 12.47 20.79 -2.42
C TYR A 99 11.07 21.08 -1.84
N MET A 100 10.12 20.14 -2.00
CA MET A 100 8.77 20.26 -1.44
C MET A 100 8.79 20.42 0.08
N LEU A 101 9.55 19.57 0.80
CA LEU A 101 9.61 19.62 2.25
C LEU A 101 10.24 20.91 2.78
N ALA A 102 11.24 21.45 2.09
CA ALA A 102 11.85 22.72 2.45
C ALA A 102 10.87 23.89 2.28
N ASN A 103 10.12 23.91 1.17
CA ASN A 103 9.11 24.92 0.89
C ASN A 103 7.99 24.92 1.96
N GLU A 104 7.54 23.73 2.36
CA GLU A 104 6.46 23.54 3.32
C GLU A 104 6.92 23.56 4.80
N GLY A 105 8.23 23.67 5.06
CA GLY A 105 8.78 23.64 6.42
C GLY A 105 8.53 22.30 7.14
N VAL A 106 8.49 21.17 6.40
CA VAL A 106 8.16 19.85 6.91
C VAL A 106 9.40 19.01 7.09
N SER A 107 9.47 18.29 8.22
CA SER A 107 10.58 17.38 8.52
C SER A 107 10.45 16.05 7.78
N LEU A 108 11.55 15.59 7.16
CA LEU A 108 11.67 14.28 6.52
C LEU A 108 11.29 13.12 7.45
N VAL A 109 11.62 13.20 8.74
CA VAL A 109 11.30 12.15 9.73
C VAL A 109 9.79 11.93 9.88
N LYS A 110 9.00 12.98 9.71
CA LYS A 110 7.53 12.95 9.78
C LYS A 110 6.85 12.59 8.46
N THR A 111 7.63 12.32 7.40
CA THR A 111 7.14 12.12 6.03
C THR A 111 7.29 10.67 5.61
N GLY A 112 6.20 10.06 5.16
CA GLY A 112 6.21 8.83 4.36
C GLY A 112 6.48 9.17 2.90
N ILE A 113 7.13 8.27 2.17
CA ILE A 113 7.48 8.49 0.75
C ILE A 113 6.84 7.38 -0.06
N VAL A 114 6.04 7.76 -1.04
CA VAL A 114 5.34 6.84 -1.93
C VAL A 114 5.56 7.27 -3.38
N THR A 115 5.86 6.33 -4.25
CA THR A 115 5.80 6.56 -5.70
C THR A 115 4.58 5.86 -6.27
N LEU A 116 3.77 6.60 -7.00
CA LEU A 116 2.65 6.08 -7.77
C LEU A 116 2.90 6.14 -9.27
N HIS A 117 4.03 6.73 -9.67
CA HIS A 117 4.45 6.78 -11.07
C HIS A 117 4.56 5.37 -11.67
N GLY A 118 3.76 5.08 -12.66
CA GLY A 118 3.66 3.76 -13.30
C GLY A 118 3.12 2.65 -12.42
N LYS A 119 2.42 2.97 -11.33
CA LYS A 119 1.81 2.00 -10.40
C LYS A 119 0.30 1.90 -10.61
N THR A 120 -0.24 0.73 -10.32
CA THR A 120 -1.68 0.45 -10.32
C THR A 120 -2.27 0.36 -8.91
N ASN A 121 -1.41 0.35 -7.89
CA ASN A 121 -1.84 0.22 -6.50
C ASN A 121 -0.93 1.04 -5.56
N ILE A 122 -1.48 1.47 -4.42
CA ILE A 122 -0.77 2.20 -3.38
C ILE A 122 -0.08 1.23 -2.42
N ASP A 123 1.15 1.57 -2.03
CA ASP A 123 1.87 0.95 -0.93
C ASP A 123 1.33 1.49 0.40
N LEU A 124 0.60 0.65 1.13
CA LEU A 124 -0.05 1.02 2.40
C LEU A 124 0.92 1.18 3.56
N GLU A 125 2.15 0.69 3.44
CA GLU A 125 3.14 0.77 4.51
C GLU A 125 3.57 2.21 4.79
N ASN A 126 3.56 3.06 3.76
CA ASN A 126 4.00 4.44 3.86
C ASN A 126 2.91 5.48 3.61
N PHE A 127 1.74 5.08 3.06
CA PHE A 127 0.67 6.00 2.68
C PHE A 127 -0.20 6.39 3.88
N LEU A 128 -0.21 7.68 4.24
CA LEU A 128 -0.93 8.27 5.39
C LEU A 128 -0.64 7.58 6.74
N VAL A 129 0.52 6.95 6.88
CA VAL A 129 0.98 6.33 8.14
C VAL A 129 1.62 7.38 9.04
N LYS A 130 2.56 8.17 8.50
CA LYS A 130 3.16 9.33 9.17
C LYS A 130 2.25 10.56 9.06
N ASP A 131 2.65 11.66 9.68
CA ASP A 131 1.89 12.93 9.63
C ASP A 131 1.76 13.45 8.19
N TYR A 132 2.79 13.21 7.37
CA TYR A 132 2.83 13.60 5.96
C TYR A 132 3.14 12.40 5.07
N THR A 133 2.68 12.47 3.82
CA THR A 133 3.05 11.54 2.75
C THR A 133 3.42 12.32 1.52
N PHE A 134 4.68 12.23 1.10
CA PHE A 134 5.12 12.75 -0.18
C PHE A 134 4.84 11.71 -1.27
N VAL A 135 4.21 12.13 -2.35
CA VAL A 135 3.80 11.28 -3.46
C VAL A 135 4.44 11.75 -4.76
N ILE A 136 5.23 10.85 -5.39
CA ILE A 136 5.72 11.04 -6.76
C ILE A 136 4.60 10.58 -7.69
N CYS A 137 4.17 11.50 -8.56
CA CYS A 137 2.95 11.39 -9.31
C CYS A 137 3.14 11.09 -10.80
N ASP A 138 2.09 10.57 -11.39
CA ASP A 138 1.80 10.57 -12.81
C ASP A 138 0.32 10.96 -13.03
N GLU A 139 -0.13 10.94 -14.27
CA GLU A 139 -1.49 11.33 -14.65
C GLU A 139 -2.59 10.49 -13.94
N ASN A 140 -2.30 9.23 -13.58
CA ASN A 140 -3.25 8.33 -12.93
C ASN A 140 -3.29 8.48 -11.40
N THR A 141 -2.30 9.15 -10.82
CA THR A 141 -2.13 9.26 -9.37
C THR A 141 -3.35 9.80 -8.64
N PRO A 142 -4.02 10.88 -9.08
CA PRO A 142 -5.21 11.40 -8.39
C PRO A 142 -6.35 10.39 -8.30
N ALA A 143 -6.58 9.60 -9.35
CA ALA A 143 -7.59 8.55 -9.37
C ALA A 143 -7.27 7.41 -8.40
N LEU A 144 -6.00 6.99 -8.31
CA LEU A 144 -5.54 6.00 -7.34
C LEU A 144 -5.72 6.49 -5.90
N ILE A 145 -5.40 7.75 -5.62
CA ILE A 145 -5.59 8.36 -4.29
C ILE A 145 -7.09 8.38 -3.95
N LYS A 146 -7.94 8.79 -4.88
CA LYS A 146 -9.40 8.80 -4.65
C LYS A 146 -9.94 7.42 -4.29
N GLU A 147 -9.53 6.38 -5.01
CA GLU A 147 -9.94 5.01 -4.70
C GLU A 147 -9.42 4.56 -3.34
N ALA A 148 -8.17 4.87 -3.01
CA ALA A 148 -7.57 4.52 -1.73
C ALA A 148 -8.23 5.23 -0.55
N THR A 149 -8.67 6.47 -0.72
CA THR A 149 -9.21 7.31 0.35
C THR A 149 -10.75 7.36 0.39
N LYS A 150 -11.44 6.49 -0.35
CA LYS A 150 -12.91 6.48 -0.46
C LYS A 150 -13.67 6.33 0.88
N PHE A 151 -13.00 5.86 1.91
CA PHE A 151 -13.54 5.76 3.27
C PHE A 151 -13.00 6.84 4.22
N LEU A 152 -12.32 7.86 3.71
CA LEU A 152 -11.97 9.06 4.47
C LEU A 152 -13.00 10.16 4.17
N ASN A 153 -13.15 11.10 5.13
CA ASN A 153 -13.87 12.34 4.88
C ASN A 153 -12.92 13.35 4.24
N ASP A 154 -13.45 14.36 3.58
CA ASP A 154 -12.65 15.37 2.89
C ASP A 154 -11.67 16.11 3.83
N ASP A 155 -12.05 16.28 5.10
CA ASP A 155 -11.22 16.94 6.13
C ASP A 155 -10.18 16.01 6.78
N ASP A 156 -10.18 14.72 6.49
CA ASP A 156 -9.24 13.78 7.08
C ASP A 156 -7.80 13.94 6.57
N PHE A 157 -7.63 14.59 5.44
CA PHE A 157 -6.31 14.98 4.92
C PHE A 157 -6.40 16.24 4.07
N SER A 158 -5.28 16.92 3.94
CA SER A 158 -5.13 18.08 3.06
C SER A 158 -3.99 17.82 2.08
N ILE A 159 -4.02 18.52 0.96
CA ILE A 159 -3.08 18.35 -0.15
C ILE A 159 -2.33 19.65 -0.37
N THR A 160 -1.01 19.58 -0.44
CA THR A 160 -0.20 20.59 -1.13
C THR A 160 0.21 20.00 -2.47
N LEU A 161 -0.13 20.66 -3.54
CA LEU A 161 0.27 20.37 -4.91
C LEU A 161 1.44 21.26 -5.30
N GLY A 162 2.52 20.66 -5.77
CA GLY A 162 3.65 21.36 -6.35
C GLY A 162 3.88 20.93 -7.79
N GLU A 163 3.90 21.92 -8.68
CA GLU A 163 4.06 21.77 -10.11
C GLU A 163 5.33 22.45 -10.57
N GLN A 164 6.02 21.90 -11.57
CA GLN A 164 7.17 22.52 -12.29
C GLN A 164 8.26 23.04 -11.36
N PHE A 165 8.70 22.24 -10.37
CA PHE A 165 9.69 22.66 -9.39
C PHE A 165 10.97 23.24 -10.00
N GLY A 166 11.25 24.51 -9.67
CA GLY A 166 12.42 25.25 -10.10
C GLY A 166 12.35 25.78 -11.55
N TYR A 167 11.24 25.60 -12.25
CA TYR A 167 11.00 26.23 -13.55
C TYR A 167 10.28 27.60 -13.38
N ASP A 168 10.24 28.41 -14.43
CA ASP A 168 9.63 29.76 -14.38
C ASP A 168 8.13 29.73 -14.07
N ASP A 169 7.44 28.63 -14.39
CA ASP A 169 6.03 28.38 -14.13
C ASP A 169 5.77 27.55 -12.86
N GLU A 170 6.76 27.50 -11.96
CA GLU A 170 6.61 26.83 -10.66
C GLU A 170 5.39 27.33 -9.91
N LYS A 171 4.63 26.38 -9.39
CA LYS A 171 3.41 26.70 -8.64
C LYS A 171 3.22 25.77 -7.46
N PHE A 172 2.86 26.38 -6.32
CA PHE A 172 2.34 25.67 -5.15
C PHE A 172 0.89 26.05 -4.90
N SER A 173 0.04 25.09 -4.60
CA SER A 173 -1.37 25.31 -4.29
C SER A 173 -1.89 24.24 -3.32
N ASN A 174 -3.07 24.52 -2.72
CA ASN A 174 -3.69 23.61 -1.76
C ASN A 174 -5.11 23.21 -2.25
N PRO A 175 -5.21 22.46 -3.35
CA PRO A 175 -6.49 22.03 -3.88
C PRO A 175 -7.07 20.86 -3.08
N THR A 176 -8.38 20.67 -3.19
CA THR A 176 -9.03 19.42 -2.82
C THR A 176 -8.71 18.32 -3.86
N LEU A 177 -8.86 17.08 -3.47
CA LEU A 177 -8.69 15.96 -4.42
C LEU A 177 -9.70 16.05 -5.58
N SER A 178 -10.90 16.53 -5.32
CA SER A 178 -11.94 16.73 -6.34
C SER A 178 -11.55 17.78 -7.38
N GLU A 179 -10.92 18.88 -6.94
CA GLU A 179 -10.41 19.91 -7.85
C GLU A 179 -9.26 19.39 -8.72
N ILE A 180 -8.35 18.60 -8.17
CA ILE A 180 -7.26 17.95 -8.94
C ILE A 180 -7.82 17.02 -10.01
N LEU A 181 -8.88 16.27 -9.69
CA LEU A 181 -9.52 15.36 -10.65
C LEU A 181 -10.28 16.08 -11.76
N GLN A 182 -10.83 17.26 -11.47
CA GLN A 182 -11.52 18.10 -12.47
C GLN A 182 -10.54 18.89 -13.35
N ASN A 183 -9.44 19.34 -12.75
CA ASN A 183 -8.39 20.12 -13.41
C ASN A 183 -7.03 19.45 -13.15
N PRO A 184 -6.64 18.47 -13.98
CA PRO A 184 -5.39 17.75 -13.80
C PRO A 184 -4.17 18.69 -13.80
N PRO A 185 -3.21 18.50 -12.86
CA PRO A 185 -2.02 19.33 -12.77
C PRO A 185 -1.12 19.19 -14.00
N GLN A 186 -0.29 20.19 -14.24
CA GLN A 186 0.74 20.13 -15.27
C GLN A 186 1.88 19.21 -14.82
N MET A 187 2.23 18.26 -15.69
CA MET A 187 3.40 17.39 -15.46
C MET A 187 4.72 18.15 -15.67
N PRO A 188 5.76 17.92 -14.84
CA PRO A 188 5.79 17.04 -13.67
C PRO A 188 5.19 17.71 -12.43
N PHE A 189 4.51 16.93 -11.61
CA PHE A 189 3.99 17.39 -10.33
C PHE A 189 4.20 16.37 -9.21
N CYS A 190 4.16 16.85 -7.97
CA CYS A 190 4.19 16.04 -6.77
C CYS A 190 3.09 16.49 -5.80
N LEU A 191 2.67 15.57 -4.93
CA LEU A 191 1.71 15.88 -3.87
C LEU A 191 2.36 15.65 -2.50
N LEU A 192 2.06 16.55 -1.55
CA LEU A 192 2.31 16.34 -0.14
C LEU A 192 0.97 16.25 0.57
N LEU A 193 0.62 15.07 1.03
CA LEU A 193 -0.61 14.82 1.78
C LEU A 193 -0.32 14.99 3.26
N LYS A 194 -1.07 15.84 3.96
CA LYS A 194 -1.01 16.00 5.40
C LYS A 194 -2.19 15.26 6.03
N LYS A 195 -1.91 14.34 6.95
CA LYS A 195 -2.92 13.62 7.71
C LYS A 195 -3.47 14.50 8.82
N ASN A 196 -4.78 14.72 8.85
CA ASN A 196 -5.48 15.60 9.79
C ASN A 196 -6.14 14.86 10.97
N TYR A 197 -5.97 13.56 11.08
CA TYR A 197 -6.49 12.74 12.18
C TYR A 197 -5.37 12.06 12.97
N LYS A 198 -5.62 11.82 14.26
CA LYS A 198 -4.71 11.02 15.10
C LYS A 198 -4.79 9.56 14.71
N THR A 199 -3.66 8.89 14.70
CA THR A 199 -3.64 7.44 14.51
C THR A 199 -4.45 6.75 15.59
N LEU A 200 -5.46 5.98 15.18
CA LEU A 200 -6.31 5.22 16.09
C LEU A 200 -5.53 4.02 16.66
N PRO A 201 -5.93 3.53 17.86
CA PRO A 201 -5.32 2.32 18.43
C PRO A 201 -5.32 1.16 17.43
N ASN A 202 -4.27 0.35 17.43
CA ASN A 202 -4.15 -0.80 16.54
C ASN A 202 -5.18 -1.91 16.79
N ILE A 203 -5.86 -1.85 17.93
CA ILE A 203 -6.91 -2.78 18.35
C ILE A 203 -8.19 -1.99 18.48
N SER A 204 -9.24 -2.45 17.84
CA SER A 204 -10.58 -1.87 17.98
C SER A 204 -11.35 -2.58 19.09
N SER A 205 -11.88 -1.81 20.03
CA SER A 205 -12.84 -2.36 20.99
C SER A 205 -14.18 -2.65 20.29
N GLU A 206 -14.97 -3.54 20.84
CA GLU A 206 -16.20 -3.99 20.20
C GLU A 206 -17.24 -2.88 20.05
N ASP A 207 -17.28 -1.96 21.00
CA ASP A 207 -18.15 -0.78 21.04
C ASP A 207 -17.79 0.31 20.00
N THR A 208 -16.60 0.24 19.42
CA THR A 208 -16.15 1.18 18.36
C THR A 208 -16.49 0.71 16.95
N ILE A 209 -16.97 -0.53 16.80
CA ILE A 209 -17.35 -1.13 15.52
C ILE A 209 -18.86 -1.35 15.52
N GLU A 210 -19.56 -0.79 14.56
CA GLU A 210 -20.99 -1.00 14.44
C GLU A 210 -21.33 -2.46 14.17
N HIS A 211 -22.24 -3.04 14.96
CA HIS A 211 -22.66 -4.43 14.81
C HIS A 211 -24.08 -4.65 15.31
N GLU A 212 -24.75 -5.66 14.79
CA GLU A 212 -26.13 -6.02 15.14
C GLU A 212 -26.14 -7.13 16.19
N ASN A 213 -26.89 -6.92 17.32
CA ASN A 213 -27.15 -7.94 18.35
C ASN A 213 -25.89 -8.68 18.86
N GLY A 214 -24.76 -7.99 18.99
CA GLY A 214 -23.51 -8.61 19.43
C GLY A 214 -22.85 -9.54 18.41
N MET A 215 -23.28 -9.52 17.15
CA MET A 215 -22.69 -10.30 16.06
C MET A 215 -21.39 -9.65 15.57
N ILE A 216 -20.39 -9.76 16.39
CA ILE A 216 -19.01 -9.33 16.13
C ILE A 216 -18.05 -10.41 16.62
N THR A 217 -16.98 -10.64 15.88
CA THR A 217 -15.89 -11.48 16.37
C THR A 217 -15.23 -10.78 17.57
N LYS A 218 -15.35 -11.40 18.75
CA LYS A 218 -14.83 -10.85 20.01
C LYS A 218 -13.35 -10.57 19.92
N THR A 219 -12.88 -9.52 20.59
CA THR A 219 -11.53 -8.95 20.44
C THR A 219 -10.42 -10.01 20.52
N TYR A 220 -10.38 -10.83 21.56
CA TYR A 220 -9.33 -11.86 21.71
C TYR A 220 -9.39 -12.93 20.62
N LYS A 221 -10.58 -13.40 20.24
CA LYS A 221 -10.76 -14.38 19.15
C LYS A 221 -10.35 -13.81 17.80
N ARG A 222 -10.65 -12.53 17.58
CA ARG A 222 -10.22 -11.79 16.39
C ARG A 222 -8.70 -11.72 16.30
N HIS A 223 -8.01 -11.42 17.41
CA HIS A 223 -6.55 -11.40 17.45
C HIS A 223 -5.93 -12.76 17.15
N ILE A 224 -6.46 -13.84 17.72
CA ILE A 224 -5.99 -15.19 17.42
C ILE A 224 -6.18 -15.52 15.94
N SER A 225 -7.32 -15.13 15.36
CA SER A 225 -7.59 -15.36 13.94
C SER A 225 -6.63 -14.56 13.04
N LEU A 226 -6.37 -13.28 13.35
CA LEU A 226 -5.41 -12.45 12.64
C LEU A 226 -3.98 -12.97 12.77
N GLN A 227 -3.59 -13.47 13.93
CA GLN A 227 -2.28 -14.08 14.14
C GLN A 227 -2.13 -15.36 13.32
N ASN A 228 -3.16 -16.22 13.30
CA ASN A 228 -3.13 -17.45 12.51
C ASN A 228 -3.15 -17.20 10.99
N LEU A 229 -3.58 -16.02 10.55
CA LEU A 229 -3.51 -15.59 9.13
C LEU A 229 -2.11 -15.14 8.72
N ASP A 230 -1.18 -14.92 9.65
CA ASP A 230 0.20 -14.49 9.37
C ASP A 230 0.26 -13.32 8.35
N LEU A 231 -0.42 -12.24 8.69
CA LEU A 231 -0.60 -11.08 7.83
C LEU A 231 0.68 -10.24 7.73
N GLN A 232 1.00 -9.80 6.50
CA GLN A 232 2.09 -8.87 6.22
C GLN A 232 1.56 -7.63 5.48
N PRO A 233 2.26 -6.49 5.53
CA PRO A 233 1.84 -5.29 4.81
C PRO A 233 1.62 -5.56 3.31
N ASN A 234 0.62 -4.88 2.74
CA ASN A 234 0.24 -4.97 1.33
C ASN A 234 -0.34 -6.31 0.84
N MET A 235 -0.37 -7.36 1.67
CA MET A 235 -1.06 -8.61 1.32
C MET A 235 -2.55 -8.34 1.05
N LEU A 236 -3.12 -9.09 0.11
CA LEU A 236 -4.55 -9.10 -0.15
C LEU A 236 -5.22 -10.19 0.70
N MET A 237 -6.18 -9.78 1.53
CA MET A 237 -7.02 -10.67 2.32
C MET A 237 -8.46 -10.61 1.83
N TRP A 238 -9.07 -11.77 1.60
CA TRP A 238 -10.52 -11.89 1.47
C TRP A 238 -11.14 -12.14 2.84
N ASP A 239 -12.19 -11.35 3.19
CA ASP A 239 -12.99 -11.49 4.40
C ASP A 239 -14.37 -11.98 3.99
N VAL A 240 -14.57 -13.30 4.03
CA VAL A 240 -15.77 -13.97 3.53
C VAL A 240 -16.79 -14.09 4.65
N GLY A 241 -17.96 -13.47 4.45
CA GLY A 241 -18.97 -13.31 5.49
C GLY A 241 -18.51 -12.28 6.53
N ALA A 242 -18.17 -11.08 6.07
CA ALA A 242 -17.50 -10.05 6.85
C ALA A 242 -18.29 -9.59 8.11
N GLY A 243 -19.61 -9.73 8.14
CA GLY A 243 -20.45 -9.42 9.30
C GLY A 243 -20.34 -7.96 9.73
N SER A 244 -19.56 -7.69 10.78
CA SER A 244 -19.26 -6.33 11.25
C SER A 244 -18.05 -5.69 10.57
N GLY A 245 -17.31 -6.42 9.74
CA GLY A 245 -16.04 -5.98 9.14
C GLY A 245 -14.85 -5.90 10.12
N SER A 246 -15.02 -6.38 11.33
CA SER A 246 -14.03 -6.22 12.41
C SER A 246 -12.67 -6.88 12.10
N MET A 247 -12.66 -8.01 11.39
CA MET A 247 -11.43 -8.67 10.93
C MET A 247 -10.66 -7.79 9.97
N SER A 248 -11.34 -7.23 8.98
CA SER A 248 -10.75 -6.33 7.99
C SER A 248 -10.24 -5.03 8.60
N ILE A 249 -10.99 -4.43 9.53
CA ILE A 249 -10.63 -3.20 10.24
C ILE A 249 -9.33 -3.39 11.03
N ASP A 250 -9.25 -4.42 11.87
CA ASP A 250 -8.04 -4.67 12.67
C ASP A 250 -6.90 -5.22 11.82
N GLY A 251 -7.18 -5.98 10.77
CA GLY A 251 -6.21 -6.41 9.76
C GLY A 251 -5.50 -5.22 9.11
N PHE A 252 -6.26 -4.23 8.63
CA PHE A 252 -5.69 -3.00 8.09
C PHE A 252 -4.92 -2.20 9.16
N LYS A 253 -5.50 -1.97 10.33
CA LYS A 253 -4.90 -1.13 11.37
C LYS A 253 -3.55 -1.68 11.85
N ARG A 254 -3.45 -2.99 12.04
CA ARG A 254 -2.26 -3.66 12.58
C ARG A 254 -1.23 -3.99 11.50
N TYR A 255 -1.67 -4.48 10.37
CA TYR A 255 -0.80 -5.09 9.37
C TYR A 255 -0.77 -4.37 8.03
N LYS A 256 -1.60 -3.32 7.83
CA LYS A 256 -1.69 -2.59 6.55
C LYS A 256 -2.02 -3.50 5.36
N VAL A 257 -2.86 -4.51 5.60
CA VAL A 257 -3.35 -5.39 4.53
C VAL A 257 -4.44 -4.72 3.70
N LYS A 258 -4.49 -5.07 2.44
CA LYS A 258 -5.61 -4.76 1.54
C LYS A 258 -6.70 -5.79 1.79
N THR A 259 -7.95 -5.36 1.87
CA THR A 259 -9.05 -6.28 2.16
C THR A 259 -10.16 -6.17 1.12
N ILE A 260 -10.63 -7.32 0.66
CA ILE A 260 -11.90 -7.45 -0.07
C ILE A 260 -12.87 -8.17 0.83
N MET A 261 -13.97 -7.50 1.18
CA MET A 261 -15.01 -8.03 2.05
C MET A 261 -16.21 -8.48 1.24
N PHE A 262 -16.82 -9.59 1.65
CA PHE A 262 -18.07 -10.14 1.09
C PHE A 262 -19.10 -10.21 2.20
N GLU A 263 -20.19 -9.42 2.10
CA GLU A 263 -21.29 -9.43 3.06
C GLU A 263 -22.64 -9.40 2.32
N LYS A 264 -23.54 -10.34 2.65
CA LYS A 264 -24.82 -10.44 1.97
C LYS A 264 -25.91 -9.50 2.50
N ASN A 265 -25.82 -9.12 3.75
CA ASN A 265 -26.81 -8.29 4.39
C ASN A 265 -26.51 -6.81 4.14
N ILE A 266 -27.41 -6.13 3.41
CA ILE A 266 -27.26 -4.71 3.05
C ILE A 266 -27.12 -3.82 4.29
N LYS A 267 -27.93 -4.07 5.35
CA LYS A 267 -27.86 -3.29 6.59
C LYS A 267 -26.49 -3.41 7.27
N ARG A 268 -25.91 -4.63 7.30
CA ARG A 268 -24.57 -4.85 7.83
C ARG A 268 -23.49 -4.22 6.94
N ALA A 269 -23.67 -4.27 5.64
CA ALA A 269 -22.77 -3.59 4.71
C ALA A 269 -22.71 -2.08 4.96
N ASP A 270 -23.81 -1.44 5.28
CA ASP A 270 -23.85 -0.02 5.65
C ASP A 270 -23.19 0.24 7.02
N MET A 271 -23.38 -0.61 8.00
CA MET A 271 -22.63 -0.56 9.28
C MET A 271 -21.14 -0.71 9.06
N ILE A 272 -20.70 -1.62 8.15
CA ILE A 272 -19.29 -1.77 7.77
C ILE A 272 -18.76 -0.47 7.18
N LYS A 273 -19.45 0.16 6.23
CA LYS A 273 -19.01 1.44 5.62
C LYS A 273 -18.83 2.54 6.66
N ASN A 274 -19.77 2.66 7.63
CA ASN A 274 -19.66 3.61 8.73
C ASN A 274 -18.44 3.30 9.61
N SER A 275 -18.24 2.04 9.98
CA SER A 275 -17.09 1.61 10.77
C SER A 275 -15.78 1.86 10.04
N LEU A 276 -15.70 1.64 8.71
CA LEU A 276 -14.52 1.95 7.90
C LEU A 276 -14.19 3.45 7.94
N ARG A 277 -15.19 4.32 7.82
CA ARG A 277 -15.01 5.78 7.93
C ARG A 277 -14.54 6.18 9.33
N ASN A 278 -15.18 5.67 10.37
CA ASN A 278 -14.83 5.97 11.77
C ASN A 278 -13.41 5.51 12.10
N HIS A 279 -12.96 4.37 11.58
CA HIS A 279 -11.63 3.82 11.80
C HIS A 279 -10.59 4.29 10.79
N LYS A 280 -10.94 5.16 9.82
CA LYS A 280 -10.04 5.72 8.82
C LYS A 280 -9.30 4.64 8.02
N ILE A 281 -10.07 3.68 7.51
CA ILE A 281 -9.53 2.60 6.67
C ILE A 281 -9.29 3.14 5.26
N ILE A 282 -8.08 2.96 4.74
CA ILE A 282 -7.65 3.57 3.47
C ILE A 282 -8.04 2.72 2.27
N ILE A 283 -7.56 1.48 2.17
CA ILE A 283 -7.86 0.61 1.03
C ILE A 283 -8.64 -0.61 1.49
N THR A 284 -9.91 -0.67 1.13
CA THR A 284 -10.79 -1.81 1.39
C THR A 284 -11.91 -1.83 0.35
N SER A 285 -12.19 -2.97 -0.23
CA SER A 285 -13.34 -3.18 -1.11
C SER A 285 -14.43 -3.98 -0.39
N LEU A 286 -15.68 -3.62 -0.61
CA LEU A 286 -16.84 -4.30 -0.03
C LEU A 286 -17.81 -4.68 -1.15
N HIS A 287 -18.01 -5.97 -1.32
CA HIS A 287 -19.01 -6.56 -2.21
C HIS A 287 -20.25 -6.95 -1.41
N VAL A 288 -21.43 -6.52 -1.86
CA VAL A 288 -22.70 -6.77 -1.19
C VAL A 288 -23.50 -7.79 -1.98
N GLY A 289 -23.76 -8.95 -1.40
CA GLY A 289 -24.50 -10.07 -2.00
C GLY A 289 -24.01 -11.43 -1.49
N GLU A 290 -24.53 -12.51 -2.06
CA GLU A 290 -24.12 -13.86 -1.70
C GLU A 290 -22.62 -14.08 -2.00
N ALA A 291 -21.84 -14.33 -0.94
CA ALA A 291 -20.39 -14.45 -1.03
C ALA A 291 -19.96 -15.51 -2.05
N SER A 292 -20.63 -16.66 -2.07
CA SER A 292 -20.36 -17.76 -3.01
C SER A 292 -20.59 -17.44 -4.50
N GLU A 293 -21.26 -16.36 -4.82
CA GLU A 293 -21.42 -15.87 -6.18
C GLU A 293 -20.40 -14.78 -6.49
N LEU A 294 -20.15 -13.90 -5.50
CA LEU A 294 -19.28 -12.75 -5.66
C LEU A 294 -17.80 -13.13 -5.74
N TYR A 295 -17.30 -14.04 -4.89
CA TYR A 295 -15.88 -14.43 -4.95
C TYR A 295 -15.53 -15.24 -6.21
N LYS A 296 -16.51 -15.85 -6.89
CA LYS A 296 -16.33 -16.51 -8.19
C LYS A 296 -16.10 -15.50 -9.33
N GLN A 297 -16.63 -14.29 -9.18
CA GLN A 297 -16.49 -13.20 -10.15
C GLN A 297 -15.30 -12.27 -9.82
N GLU A 298 -14.76 -12.35 -8.61
CA GLU A 298 -13.64 -11.51 -8.18
C GLU A 298 -12.33 -11.97 -8.84
N PRO A 299 -11.68 -11.13 -9.69
CA PRO A 299 -10.51 -11.56 -10.46
C PRO A 299 -9.23 -11.66 -9.64
N SER A 300 -9.18 -11.02 -8.48
CA SER A 300 -7.97 -10.97 -7.64
C SER A 300 -7.64 -12.33 -7.02
N ILE A 301 -6.36 -12.56 -6.73
CA ILE A 301 -5.84 -13.77 -6.10
C ILE A 301 -5.41 -13.38 -4.68
N PRO A 302 -6.15 -13.82 -3.62
CA PRO A 302 -5.81 -13.48 -2.26
C PRO A 302 -4.62 -14.29 -1.73
N GLN A 303 -3.72 -13.65 -1.00
CA GLN A 303 -2.70 -14.36 -0.22
C GLN A 303 -3.28 -14.89 1.09
N ARG A 304 -4.38 -14.30 1.57
CA ARG A 304 -5.04 -14.70 2.82
C ARG A 304 -6.55 -14.73 2.63
N ILE A 305 -7.18 -15.75 3.20
CA ILE A 305 -8.66 -15.83 3.25
C ILE A 305 -9.08 -16.03 4.70
N PHE A 306 -9.96 -15.15 5.17
CA PHE A 306 -10.68 -15.37 6.41
C PHE A 306 -12.14 -15.73 6.11
N VAL A 307 -12.66 -16.79 6.73
CA VAL A 307 -14.05 -17.19 6.64
C VAL A 307 -14.67 -17.05 8.03
N GLY A 308 -15.47 -15.97 8.23
CA GLY A 308 -16.16 -15.68 9.47
C GLY A 308 -17.64 -16.03 9.47
N GLY A 309 -18.18 -16.38 8.29
CA GLY A 309 -19.61 -16.64 8.09
C GLY A 309 -19.89 -17.08 6.66
N GLY A 310 -21.07 -16.76 6.14
CA GLY A 310 -21.47 -17.10 4.76
C GLY A 310 -22.43 -18.30 4.66
N GLY A 311 -22.70 -18.97 5.79
CA GLY A 311 -23.65 -20.08 5.86
C GLY A 311 -23.18 -21.35 5.17
N ASP A 312 -24.09 -22.32 5.03
CA ASP A 312 -23.78 -23.67 4.55
C ASP A 312 -23.14 -23.67 3.15
N LYS A 313 -23.54 -22.74 2.27
CA LYS A 313 -23.03 -22.66 0.89
C LYS A 313 -21.53 -22.33 0.86
N VAL A 314 -21.08 -21.35 1.63
CA VAL A 314 -19.65 -21.01 1.71
C VAL A 314 -18.85 -22.14 2.36
N ILE A 315 -19.42 -22.79 3.40
CA ILE A 315 -18.76 -23.88 4.10
C ILE A 315 -18.58 -25.09 3.21
N SER A 316 -19.53 -25.37 2.32
CA SER A 316 -19.43 -26.45 1.34
C SER A 316 -18.51 -26.16 0.15
N GLU A 317 -18.01 -24.93 0.01
CA GLU A 317 -17.12 -24.46 -1.06
C GLU A 317 -15.72 -24.05 -0.51
N LEU A 318 -15.31 -24.57 0.67
CA LEU A 318 -13.97 -24.26 1.22
C LEU A 318 -12.83 -24.79 0.34
N ASP A 319 -13.05 -25.86 -0.39
CA ASP A 319 -12.14 -26.40 -1.41
C ASP A 319 -11.94 -25.40 -2.56
N TYR A 320 -13.02 -24.79 -3.05
CA TYR A 320 -12.93 -23.72 -4.05
C TYR A 320 -12.15 -22.51 -3.54
N LEU A 321 -12.40 -22.07 -2.30
CA LEU A 321 -11.64 -20.97 -1.69
C LEU A 321 -10.16 -21.31 -1.54
N TYR A 322 -9.83 -22.58 -1.24
CA TYR A 322 -8.44 -23.05 -1.22
C TYR A 322 -7.79 -22.95 -2.61
N GLU A 323 -8.48 -23.34 -3.67
CA GLU A 323 -7.96 -23.22 -5.04
C GLU A 323 -7.70 -21.77 -5.43
N ARG A 324 -8.52 -20.81 -4.95
CA ARG A 324 -8.36 -19.37 -5.18
C ARG A 324 -7.17 -18.75 -4.45
N LEU A 325 -6.64 -19.37 -3.40
CA LEU A 325 -5.44 -18.87 -2.71
C LEU A 325 -4.24 -18.79 -3.64
N ALA A 326 -3.43 -17.76 -3.45
CA ALA A 326 -2.08 -17.69 -4.03
C ALA A 326 -1.23 -18.87 -3.55
N ASP A 327 -0.14 -19.14 -4.26
CA ASP A 327 0.90 -20.03 -3.77
C ASP A 327 1.42 -19.50 -2.43
N ASP A 328 1.71 -20.38 -1.46
CA ASP A 328 2.02 -20.03 -0.07
C ASP A 328 0.87 -19.27 0.67
N GLY A 329 -0.34 -19.36 0.14
CA GLY A 329 -1.52 -18.76 0.72
C GLY A 329 -2.01 -19.47 1.96
N LEU A 330 -2.80 -18.76 2.81
CA LEU A 330 -3.32 -19.28 4.05
C LEU A 330 -4.78 -18.90 4.24
N MET A 331 -5.60 -19.89 4.61
CA MET A 331 -7.02 -19.70 4.96
C MET A 331 -7.27 -20.04 6.42
N VAL A 332 -8.03 -19.19 7.10
CA VAL A 332 -8.52 -19.41 8.46
C VAL A 332 -10.05 -19.31 8.45
N ALA A 333 -10.73 -20.35 8.89
CA ALA A 333 -12.19 -20.40 8.98
C ALA A 333 -12.63 -20.61 10.43
N ASN A 334 -13.56 -19.76 10.91
CA ASN A 334 -14.07 -19.79 12.29
C ASN A 334 -15.48 -20.38 12.35
N PHE A 335 -15.71 -21.28 13.28
CA PHE A 335 -16.99 -21.95 13.52
C PHE A 335 -17.36 -21.91 15.01
N VAL A 336 -18.65 -21.68 15.29
CA VAL A 336 -19.21 -21.73 16.65
C VAL A 336 -20.15 -22.93 16.85
N THR A 337 -20.50 -23.66 15.80
CA THR A 337 -21.34 -24.87 15.84
C THR A 337 -20.55 -26.07 15.35
N LEU A 338 -20.74 -27.21 15.99
CA LEU A 338 -20.12 -28.48 15.58
C LEU A 338 -20.65 -28.95 14.22
N GLN A 339 -21.87 -28.63 13.86
CA GLN A 339 -22.44 -28.96 12.55
C GLN A 339 -21.62 -28.31 11.43
N HIS A 340 -21.41 -27.00 11.48
CA HIS A 340 -20.62 -26.27 10.47
C HIS A 340 -19.16 -26.73 10.45
N LEU A 341 -18.57 -26.97 11.64
CA LEU A 341 -17.22 -27.53 11.73
C LEU A 341 -17.12 -28.90 11.02
N THR A 342 -18.10 -29.80 11.26
CA THR A 342 -18.12 -31.13 10.65
C THR A 342 -18.28 -31.06 9.14
N THR A 343 -19.16 -30.18 8.64
CA THR A 343 -19.32 -29.95 7.20
C THR A 343 -18.00 -29.46 6.59
N ALA A 344 -17.35 -28.46 7.18
CA ALA A 344 -16.07 -27.94 6.73
C ALA A 344 -14.95 -29.00 6.68
N ILE A 345 -14.85 -29.82 7.73
CA ILE A 345 -13.89 -30.95 7.80
C ILE A 345 -14.14 -31.93 6.66
N ASN A 346 -15.40 -32.29 6.40
CA ASN A 346 -15.75 -33.23 5.35
C ASN A 346 -15.45 -32.66 3.96
N THR A 347 -15.78 -31.39 3.71
CA THR A 347 -15.45 -30.69 2.45
C THR A 347 -13.95 -30.78 2.16
N LEU A 348 -13.10 -30.39 3.11
CA LEU A 348 -11.65 -30.38 2.93
C LEU A 348 -11.06 -31.80 2.80
N LYS A 349 -11.55 -32.78 3.58
CA LYS A 349 -11.14 -34.18 3.48
C LYS A 349 -11.47 -34.78 2.12
N ASN A 350 -12.68 -34.54 1.62
CA ASN A 350 -13.10 -35.03 0.31
C ASN A 350 -12.27 -34.47 -0.84
N ALA A 351 -11.77 -33.27 -0.68
CA ALA A 351 -10.84 -32.61 -1.61
C ALA A 351 -9.36 -32.98 -1.39
N ASN A 352 -9.05 -33.88 -0.42
CA ASN A 352 -7.68 -34.23 -0.02
C ASN A 352 -6.80 -33.04 0.40
N ILE A 353 -7.41 -32.00 0.95
CA ILE A 353 -6.73 -30.81 1.46
C ILE A 353 -6.29 -31.05 2.91
N LYS A 354 -5.03 -30.75 3.23
CA LYS A 354 -4.51 -30.82 4.60
C LYS A 354 -4.91 -29.58 5.40
N PHE A 355 -5.29 -29.78 6.67
CA PHE A 355 -5.69 -28.70 7.56
C PHE A 355 -5.43 -29.03 9.02
N ASP A 356 -5.32 -28.00 9.85
CA ASP A 356 -5.30 -28.10 11.30
C ASP A 356 -6.66 -27.65 11.86
N VAL A 357 -7.08 -28.25 12.98
CA VAL A 357 -8.26 -27.81 13.75
C VAL A 357 -7.80 -27.37 15.15
N LYS A 358 -8.16 -26.14 15.53
CA LYS A 358 -7.89 -25.60 16.86
C LYS A 358 -9.19 -25.16 17.50
N SER A 359 -9.29 -25.27 18.85
CA SER A 359 -10.44 -24.75 19.63
C SER A 359 -9.93 -23.69 20.59
N VAL A 360 -10.66 -22.55 20.63
CA VAL A 360 -10.36 -21.42 21.51
C VAL A 360 -11.50 -21.24 22.49
N SER A 361 -11.20 -21.38 23.76
CA SER A 361 -12.13 -21.13 24.87
C SER A 361 -11.63 -19.96 25.70
N LEU A 362 -12.51 -18.99 25.97
CA LEU A 362 -12.20 -17.81 26.79
C LEU A 362 -13.23 -17.68 27.90
N THR A 363 -12.76 -17.26 29.06
CA THR A 363 -13.60 -16.94 30.21
C THR A 363 -13.17 -15.60 30.77
N THR A 364 -14.09 -14.67 30.87
CA THR A 364 -13.88 -13.36 31.49
C THR A 364 -14.42 -13.38 32.92
N TYR A 365 -13.68 -12.79 33.85
CA TYR A 365 -14.13 -12.62 35.25
C TYR A 365 -14.50 -11.15 35.47
N LYS A 366 -15.74 -10.86 35.76
CA LYS A 366 -16.20 -9.50 36.11
C LYS A 366 -15.77 -9.13 37.52
N MET A 367 -15.14 -7.96 37.65
CA MET A 367 -14.60 -7.47 38.93
C MET A 367 -15.63 -7.42 40.08
N SER A 368 -16.88 -7.13 39.79
CA SER A 368 -17.90 -6.92 40.83
C SER A 368 -18.22 -8.18 41.66
N LEU A 369 -18.10 -9.36 41.06
CA LEU A 369 -18.47 -10.64 41.72
C LEU A 369 -17.41 -11.74 41.49
N LEU A 370 -16.36 -11.50 40.71
CA LEU A 370 -15.40 -12.52 40.27
C LEU A 370 -16.05 -13.78 39.67
N MET A 371 -17.26 -13.60 39.12
CA MET A 371 -17.99 -14.70 38.47
C MET A 371 -17.45 -14.92 37.06
N PRO A 372 -17.18 -16.18 36.68
CA PRO A 372 -16.76 -16.50 35.34
C PRO A 372 -17.91 -16.31 34.33
N GLU A 373 -17.65 -15.59 33.27
CA GLU A 373 -18.51 -15.49 32.09
C GLU A 373 -17.80 -16.20 30.92
N PRO A 374 -18.12 -17.48 30.67
CA PRO A 374 -17.51 -18.19 29.54
C PRO A 374 -18.11 -17.69 28.23
N GLU A 375 -17.24 -17.44 27.25
CA GLU A 375 -17.64 -17.20 25.90
C GLU A 375 -17.89 -18.51 25.13
N ARG A 376 -18.71 -18.46 24.08
CA ARG A 376 -18.88 -19.61 23.19
C ARG A 376 -17.54 -20.07 22.64
N VAL A 377 -17.28 -21.37 22.67
CA VAL A 377 -16.06 -21.93 22.07
C VAL A 377 -16.03 -21.60 20.58
N MET A 378 -14.88 -21.16 20.11
CA MET A 378 -14.61 -20.94 18.69
C MET A 378 -13.72 -22.08 18.18
N HIS A 379 -14.15 -22.76 17.14
CA HIS A 379 -13.34 -23.74 16.43
C HIS A 379 -12.75 -23.09 15.17
N GLN A 380 -11.47 -23.28 14.97
CA GLN A 380 -10.75 -22.77 13.80
C GLN A 380 -10.23 -23.90 12.93
N ILE A 381 -10.47 -23.80 11.64
CA ILE A 381 -9.74 -24.58 10.64
C ILE A 381 -8.66 -23.67 10.02
N ILE A 382 -7.45 -24.17 9.92
CA ILE A 382 -6.30 -23.49 9.31
C ILE A 382 -5.82 -24.34 8.16
N VAL A 383 -5.78 -23.76 6.96
CA VAL A 383 -5.36 -24.44 5.72
C VAL A 383 -4.19 -23.67 5.12
N ARG A 384 -3.14 -24.38 4.70
CA ARG A 384 -1.98 -23.81 3.99
C ARG A 384 -1.90 -24.41 2.58
N LYS A 385 -1.70 -23.56 1.58
CA LYS A 385 -1.46 -23.96 0.20
C LYS A 385 0.01 -24.12 -0.09
#